data_a9167884e151879a31846e09c8620eaa
#
_entry.id   a9167884e151879a31846e09c8620eaa
#
_cell.length_a   1.000
_cell.length_b   1.000
_cell.length_c   1.000
_cell.angle_alpha   90.00
_cell.angle_beta   90.00
_cell.angle_gamma   90.00
#
_symmetry.space_group_name_H-M   'P 1'
#
loop_
_entity.id
_entity.type
_entity.pdbx_description
1 polymer ?
#
loop_
_entity_poly.entity_id
_entity_poly.type
_entity_poly.pdbx_seq_one_letter_code
_entity_poly.pdbx_strand_id
1 'polypeptide(L)'
;MYFDSHAHLGEDCFAQDFVNIVEKMRAADVTGMMEIGCDGPSSHHAVELAHQYDWIWAVVGSHPDDAEQVDEARIGEYRALCKDPRVKAIGEIGLDYHYEDPPRDVQQRAFRMQMKLAQELSLPVVIHEREAHEDGLRIISDFPDVTGVFHCFSGSYEMAKELVKRGWYIGFTGVVTFKNARKAVEVAEKIPLDRILIETDCPYMAPEPFRGRRNDPSLVPFVAKKIAALRGISAEAAAAATAENARRLFRI
;
A
#
# COMPACT_ATOMS: atom_id res chain seq x y z
N MET A 1 -7.77 -9.13 -15.38
CA MET A 1 -6.63 -8.19 -15.15
C MET A 1 -6.65 -7.72 -13.72
N TYR A 2 -5.59 -7.98 -12.98
CA TYR A 2 -5.43 -7.58 -11.58
C TYR A 2 -4.38 -6.48 -11.47
N PHE A 3 -4.50 -5.65 -10.44
CA PHE A 3 -3.53 -4.63 -10.07
C PHE A 3 -3.16 -4.82 -8.61
N ASP A 4 -1.86 -4.96 -8.31
CA ASP A 4 -1.35 -5.07 -6.96
C ASP A 4 -1.00 -3.65 -6.45
N SER A 5 -1.75 -3.13 -5.48
CA SER A 5 -1.56 -1.75 -5.04
C SER A 5 -0.43 -1.56 -4.02
N HIS A 6 0.22 -2.64 -3.57
CA HIS A 6 1.32 -2.56 -2.60
C HIS A 6 2.16 -3.84 -2.62
N ALA A 7 3.39 -3.74 -3.10
CA ALA A 7 4.34 -4.85 -3.18
C ALA A 7 5.78 -4.35 -2.99
N HIS A 8 6.65 -5.19 -2.43
CA HIS A 8 8.09 -4.93 -2.24
C HIS A 8 8.88 -5.94 -3.06
N LEU A 9 8.67 -5.94 -4.39
CA LEU A 9 9.34 -6.88 -5.30
C LEU A 9 10.85 -6.62 -5.42
N GLY A 10 11.29 -5.41 -5.06
CA GLY A 10 12.71 -5.04 -4.99
C GLY A 10 13.48 -5.62 -3.80
N GLU A 11 12.83 -6.33 -2.87
CA GLU A 11 13.55 -6.96 -1.75
C GLU A 11 14.50 -8.07 -2.20
N ASP A 12 15.62 -8.20 -1.48
CA ASP A 12 16.69 -9.19 -1.74
C ASP A 12 16.18 -10.64 -1.87
N CYS A 13 15.11 -10.96 -1.16
CA CYS A 13 14.51 -12.30 -1.19
C CYS A 13 13.97 -12.69 -2.58
N PHE A 14 13.79 -11.73 -3.49
CA PHE A 14 13.32 -11.93 -4.85
C PHE A 14 14.44 -11.91 -5.89
N ALA A 15 15.64 -11.46 -5.54
CA ALA A 15 16.74 -11.24 -6.49
C ALA A 15 17.09 -12.49 -7.34
N GLN A 16 17.00 -13.69 -6.75
CA GLN A 16 17.39 -14.93 -7.44
C GLN A 16 16.31 -15.47 -8.39
N ASP A 17 15.04 -15.14 -8.16
CA ASP A 17 13.92 -15.70 -8.94
C ASP A 17 12.97 -14.64 -9.51
N PHE A 18 13.42 -13.39 -9.57
CA PHE A 18 12.65 -12.26 -10.07
C PHE A 18 11.97 -12.52 -11.42
N VAL A 19 12.73 -13.05 -12.39
CA VAL A 19 12.21 -13.38 -13.73
C VAL A 19 11.07 -14.39 -13.65
N ASN A 20 11.23 -15.42 -12.83
CA ASN A 20 10.20 -16.45 -12.62
C ASN A 20 8.94 -15.85 -11.96
N ILE A 21 9.10 -14.87 -11.04
CA ILE A 21 7.98 -14.16 -10.43
C ILE A 21 7.24 -13.34 -11.48
N VAL A 22 7.93 -12.62 -12.34
CA VAL A 22 7.31 -11.87 -13.45
C VAL A 22 6.52 -12.80 -14.38
N GLU A 23 7.04 -14.00 -14.68
CA GLU A 23 6.30 -14.99 -15.46
C GLU A 23 5.04 -15.48 -14.74
N LYS A 24 5.10 -15.75 -13.44
CA LYS A 24 3.94 -16.11 -12.63
C LYS A 24 2.90 -14.99 -12.60
N MET A 25 3.31 -13.73 -12.44
CA MET A 25 2.42 -12.57 -12.49
C MET A 25 1.65 -12.50 -13.81
N ARG A 26 2.34 -12.64 -14.93
CA ARG A 26 1.72 -12.69 -16.26
C ARG A 26 0.73 -13.84 -16.38
N ALA A 27 1.11 -15.05 -15.93
CA ALA A 27 0.22 -16.22 -15.94
C ALA A 27 -1.03 -16.03 -15.05
N ALA A 28 -0.91 -15.23 -13.99
CA ALA A 28 -2.00 -14.89 -13.08
C ALA A 28 -2.82 -13.66 -13.53
N ASP A 29 -2.54 -13.08 -14.72
CA ASP A 29 -3.20 -11.89 -15.27
C ASP A 29 -3.03 -10.63 -14.38
N VAL A 30 -1.89 -10.53 -13.65
CA VAL A 30 -1.49 -9.32 -12.93
C VAL A 30 -0.81 -8.38 -13.92
N THR A 31 -1.44 -7.25 -14.19
CA THR A 31 -1.05 -6.33 -15.28
C THR A 31 -0.49 -5.01 -14.82
N GLY A 32 -0.38 -4.82 -13.51
CA GLY A 32 0.21 -3.62 -12.94
C GLY A 32 0.43 -3.75 -11.44
N MET A 33 1.41 -3.02 -10.92
CA MET A 33 1.67 -2.95 -9.48
C MET A 33 2.33 -1.64 -9.07
N MET A 34 2.17 -1.32 -7.78
CA MET A 34 2.95 -0.29 -7.11
C MET A 34 4.12 -0.95 -6.39
N GLU A 35 5.34 -0.56 -6.73
CA GLU A 35 6.56 -0.92 -6.00
C GLU A 35 6.81 0.10 -4.90
N ILE A 36 6.97 -0.37 -3.68
CA ILE A 36 6.96 0.48 -2.49
C ILE A 36 8.35 0.63 -1.90
N GLY A 37 8.82 1.87 -1.82
CA GLY A 37 10.00 2.23 -1.04
C GLY A 37 9.66 2.39 0.44
N CYS A 38 10.55 1.92 1.33
CA CYS A 38 10.43 2.02 2.78
C CYS A 38 11.51 2.88 3.41
N ASP A 39 12.52 3.24 2.63
CA ASP A 39 13.67 4.09 2.99
C ASP A 39 14.25 4.76 1.73
N GLY A 40 15.35 5.49 1.86
CA GLY A 40 16.01 6.10 0.72
C GLY A 40 16.49 5.10 -0.33
N PRO A 41 17.30 4.11 0.02
CA PRO A 41 17.77 3.08 -0.91
C PRO A 41 16.65 2.35 -1.64
N SER A 42 15.65 1.84 -0.94
CA SER A 42 14.52 1.12 -1.55
C SER A 42 13.64 2.03 -2.41
N SER A 43 13.49 3.32 -2.05
CA SER A 43 12.81 4.32 -2.88
C SER A 43 13.51 4.56 -4.21
N HIS A 44 14.84 4.63 -4.23
CA HIS A 44 15.60 4.70 -5.48
C HIS A 44 15.42 3.44 -6.31
N HIS A 45 15.51 2.26 -5.67
CA HIS A 45 15.33 0.98 -6.35
C HIS A 45 13.92 0.82 -6.94
N ALA A 46 12.89 1.29 -6.24
CA ALA A 46 11.51 1.30 -6.76
C ALA A 46 11.40 2.12 -8.07
N VAL A 47 12.07 3.27 -8.14
CA VAL A 47 12.11 4.09 -9.37
C VAL A 47 12.87 3.36 -10.48
N GLU A 48 13.99 2.70 -10.17
CA GLU A 48 14.75 1.91 -11.15
C GLU A 48 13.91 0.77 -11.74
N LEU A 49 13.19 0.01 -10.90
CA LEU A 49 12.28 -1.04 -11.35
C LEU A 49 11.14 -0.48 -12.21
N ALA A 50 10.58 0.67 -11.83
CA ALA A 50 9.53 1.33 -12.59
C ALA A 50 9.99 1.80 -13.99
N HIS A 51 11.28 2.07 -14.19
CA HIS A 51 11.86 2.31 -15.51
C HIS A 51 12.16 1.05 -16.31
N GLN A 52 12.44 -0.07 -15.64
CA GLN A 52 12.70 -1.33 -16.32
C GLN A 52 11.43 -2.03 -16.82
N TYR A 53 10.28 -1.75 -16.15
CA TYR A 53 9.01 -2.44 -16.43
C TYR A 53 7.84 -1.46 -16.53
N ASP A 54 7.21 -1.35 -17.69
CA ASP A 54 6.12 -0.42 -17.98
C ASP A 54 4.90 -0.58 -17.07
N TRP A 55 4.72 -1.75 -16.48
CA TRP A 55 3.61 -2.10 -15.59
C TRP A 55 3.92 -1.89 -14.10
N ILE A 56 5.12 -1.37 -13.74
CA ILE A 56 5.49 -0.99 -12.39
C ILE A 56 5.47 0.53 -12.26
N TRP A 57 4.91 1.05 -11.18
CA TRP A 57 5.01 2.44 -10.74
C TRP A 57 5.62 2.48 -9.34
N ALA A 58 6.34 3.54 -9.03
CA ALA A 58 7.05 3.70 -7.77
C ALA A 58 6.26 4.52 -6.76
N VAL A 59 6.41 4.16 -5.50
CA VAL A 59 6.05 4.92 -4.31
C VAL A 59 7.33 5.16 -3.52
N VAL A 60 7.55 6.39 -3.05
CA VAL A 60 8.80 6.78 -2.36
C VAL A 60 8.52 7.40 -1.00
N GLY A 61 9.24 6.93 0.01
CA GLY A 61 9.04 7.39 1.39
C GLY A 61 9.86 6.60 2.39
N SER A 62 9.66 6.91 3.68
CA SER A 62 10.26 6.19 4.81
C SER A 62 9.17 5.60 5.70
N HIS A 63 9.24 4.28 5.88
CA HIS A 63 8.43 3.52 6.82
C HIS A 63 8.65 4.01 8.27
N PRO A 64 7.70 3.84 9.20
CA PRO A 64 7.88 4.18 10.60
C PRO A 64 9.15 3.61 11.25
N ASP A 65 9.61 2.44 10.85
CA ASP A 65 10.85 1.82 11.35
C ASP A 65 12.10 2.65 11.03
N ASP A 66 12.07 3.45 9.95
CA ASP A 66 13.15 4.34 9.51
C ASP A 66 12.90 5.82 9.86
N ALA A 67 11.97 6.10 10.78
CA ALA A 67 11.54 7.45 11.12
C ALA A 67 12.67 8.37 11.64
N GLU A 68 13.70 7.81 12.28
CA GLU A 68 14.86 8.55 12.76
C GLU A 68 15.68 9.18 11.63
N GLN A 69 15.68 8.56 10.46
CA GLN A 69 16.40 9.01 9.28
C GLN A 69 15.67 10.10 8.48
N VAL A 70 14.43 10.42 8.87
CA VAL A 70 13.63 11.43 8.18
C VAL A 70 13.96 12.82 8.69
N ASP A 71 14.73 13.53 7.90
CA ASP A 71 15.12 14.94 8.09
C ASP A 71 14.86 15.75 6.81
N GLU A 72 15.21 17.03 6.79
CA GLU A 72 15.04 17.90 5.63
C GLU A 72 15.85 17.43 4.40
N ALA A 73 17.00 16.77 4.60
CA ALA A 73 17.80 16.23 3.51
C ALA A 73 17.07 15.05 2.85
N ARG A 74 16.52 14.11 3.65
CA ARG A 74 15.72 12.99 3.18
C ARG A 74 14.44 13.46 2.46
N ILE A 75 13.75 14.46 2.99
CA ILE A 75 12.59 15.08 2.33
C ILE A 75 13.00 15.73 1.00
N GLY A 76 14.17 16.37 0.94
CA GLY A 76 14.74 16.92 -0.30
C GLY A 76 15.02 15.84 -1.35
N GLU A 77 15.52 14.68 -0.94
CA GLU A 77 15.74 13.52 -1.80
C GLU A 77 14.43 12.97 -2.38
N TYR A 78 13.42 12.73 -1.55
CA TYR A 78 12.10 12.28 -2.03
C TYR A 78 11.43 13.31 -2.96
N ARG A 79 11.58 14.60 -2.65
CA ARG A 79 11.12 15.67 -3.54
C ARG A 79 11.79 15.61 -4.91
N ALA A 80 13.07 15.24 -4.96
CA ALA A 80 13.78 15.06 -6.22
C ALA A 80 13.28 13.84 -7.00
N LEU A 81 13.10 12.69 -6.33
CA LEU A 81 12.55 11.47 -6.92
C LEU A 81 11.13 11.69 -7.46
N CYS A 82 10.29 12.47 -6.77
CA CYS A 82 8.93 12.77 -7.23
C CYS A 82 8.84 13.61 -8.52
N LYS A 83 9.95 14.11 -9.05
CA LYS A 83 9.98 14.71 -10.41
C LYS A 83 9.90 13.66 -11.51
N ASP A 84 10.19 12.41 -11.18
CA ASP A 84 10.08 11.30 -12.11
C ASP A 84 8.59 10.95 -12.33
N PRO A 85 8.11 10.87 -13.58
CA PRO A 85 6.72 10.58 -13.89
C PRO A 85 6.27 9.16 -13.47
N ARG A 86 7.21 8.27 -13.17
CA ARG A 86 6.92 6.91 -12.67
C ARG A 86 6.63 6.89 -11.17
N VAL A 87 6.99 7.92 -10.42
CA VAL A 87 6.63 8.09 -9.01
C VAL A 87 5.20 8.61 -8.91
N LYS A 88 4.33 7.89 -8.19
CA LYS A 88 2.89 8.16 -8.16
C LYS A 88 2.34 8.48 -6.77
N ALA A 89 3.09 8.23 -5.71
CA ALA A 89 2.68 8.49 -4.34
C ALA A 89 3.87 8.72 -3.42
N ILE A 90 3.61 9.36 -2.28
CA ILE A 90 4.51 9.37 -1.13
C ILE A 90 4.12 8.21 -0.21
N GLY A 91 5.08 7.36 0.13
CA GLY A 91 4.89 6.15 0.94
C GLY A 91 6.09 5.20 0.82
N GLU A 92 6.15 4.21 1.63
CA GLU A 92 5.25 3.89 2.72
C GLU A 92 5.56 4.80 3.92
N ILE A 93 4.53 5.45 4.46
CA ILE A 93 4.68 6.41 5.56
C ILE A 93 3.62 6.13 6.63
N GLY A 94 3.84 6.56 7.86
CA GLY A 94 2.79 6.41 8.86
C GLY A 94 3.31 6.15 10.26
N LEU A 95 2.64 5.22 10.97
CA LEU A 95 2.89 4.90 12.37
C LEU A 95 2.81 3.39 12.63
N ASP A 96 3.80 2.84 13.32
CA ASP A 96 3.76 1.49 13.88
C ASP A 96 4.07 1.55 15.38
N TYR A 97 3.06 1.27 16.22
CA TYR A 97 3.22 1.27 17.67
C TYR A 97 3.29 -0.14 18.26
N HIS A 98 3.36 -1.15 17.39
CA HIS A 98 3.56 -2.53 17.82
C HIS A 98 4.96 -2.74 18.42
N TYR A 99 5.94 -2.00 17.90
CA TYR A 99 7.30 -1.94 18.43
C TYR A 99 7.51 -0.63 19.19
N GLU A 100 8.42 -0.65 20.19
CA GLU A 100 8.71 0.54 20.99
C GLU A 100 9.74 1.48 20.34
N ASP A 101 10.42 1.01 19.32
CA ASP A 101 11.50 1.70 18.61
C ASP A 101 11.21 1.72 17.10
N PRO A 102 11.28 2.88 16.43
CA PRO A 102 11.57 4.24 16.94
C PRO A 102 10.45 4.81 17.86
N PRO A 103 10.80 5.78 18.74
CA PRO A 103 9.84 6.43 19.64
C PRO A 103 8.65 7.06 18.90
N ARG A 104 7.48 7.07 19.52
CA ARG A 104 6.22 7.54 18.89
C ARG A 104 6.30 8.99 18.39
N ASP A 105 6.93 9.88 19.14
CA ASP A 105 7.09 11.28 18.75
C ASP A 105 8.00 11.45 17.53
N VAL A 106 9.03 10.60 17.40
CA VAL A 106 9.90 10.54 16.22
C VAL A 106 9.10 10.06 15.00
N GLN A 107 8.34 8.98 15.13
CA GLN A 107 7.46 8.48 14.07
C GLN A 107 6.43 9.55 13.64
N GLN A 108 5.76 10.21 14.60
CA GLN A 108 4.79 11.27 14.31
C GLN A 108 5.41 12.47 13.59
N ARG A 109 6.63 12.86 13.96
CA ARG A 109 7.37 13.92 13.26
C ARG A 109 7.67 13.52 11.82
N ALA A 110 8.23 12.33 11.61
CA ALA A 110 8.56 11.81 10.30
C ALA A 110 7.32 11.70 9.40
N PHE A 111 6.22 11.19 9.95
CA PHE A 111 4.96 11.09 9.24
C PHE A 111 4.45 12.47 8.79
N ARG A 112 4.45 13.48 9.69
CA ARG A 112 4.03 14.85 9.35
C ARG A 112 4.90 15.49 8.27
N MET A 113 6.21 15.28 8.30
CA MET A 113 7.13 15.82 7.30
C MET A 113 6.80 15.26 5.91
N GLN A 114 6.54 13.97 5.81
CA GLN A 114 6.20 13.30 4.57
C GLN A 114 4.76 13.62 4.09
N MET A 115 3.79 13.75 4.99
CA MET A 115 2.45 14.27 4.66
C MET A 115 2.50 15.69 4.09
N LYS A 116 3.36 16.55 4.64
CA LYS A 116 3.59 17.90 4.12
C LYS A 116 4.17 17.86 2.71
N LEU A 117 5.14 16.98 2.46
CA LEU A 117 5.69 16.78 1.11
C LEU A 117 4.60 16.33 0.12
N ALA A 118 3.76 15.36 0.49
CA ALA A 118 2.66 14.89 -0.34
C ALA A 118 1.67 16.03 -0.66
N GLN A 119 1.34 16.86 0.33
CA GLN A 119 0.48 18.04 0.15
C GLN A 119 1.09 19.05 -0.83
N GLU A 120 2.37 19.39 -0.66
CA GLU A 120 3.10 20.32 -1.54
C GLU A 120 3.13 19.85 -3.00
N LEU A 121 3.29 18.53 -3.21
CA LEU A 121 3.38 17.92 -4.53
C LEU A 121 2.01 17.49 -5.10
N SER A 122 0.94 17.59 -4.32
CA SER A 122 -0.41 17.10 -4.66
C SER A 122 -0.41 15.61 -5.05
N LEU A 123 0.44 14.81 -4.41
CA LEU A 123 0.51 13.37 -4.57
C LEU A 123 -0.33 12.65 -3.52
N PRO A 124 -0.93 11.50 -3.86
CA PRO A 124 -1.54 10.64 -2.85
C PRO A 124 -0.49 10.00 -1.95
N VAL A 125 -0.95 9.42 -0.83
CA VAL A 125 -0.06 8.73 0.12
C VAL A 125 -0.44 7.27 0.30
N VAL A 126 0.57 6.44 0.63
CA VAL A 126 0.38 5.05 1.07
C VAL A 126 0.72 5.00 2.55
N ILE A 127 -0.30 4.72 3.38
CA ILE A 127 -0.20 4.79 4.85
C ILE A 127 -0.03 3.39 5.42
N HIS A 128 1.07 3.20 6.15
CA HIS A 128 1.22 2.14 7.13
C HIS A 128 0.60 2.58 8.47
N GLU A 129 -0.27 1.76 9.05
CA GLU A 129 -0.82 2.06 10.35
C GLU A 129 -1.04 0.78 11.16
N ARG A 130 -0.30 0.65 12.23
CA ARG A 130 -0.39 -0.50 13.13
C ARG A 130 -0.44 -0.07 14.59
N GLU A 131 -1.55 -0.40 15.27
CA GLU A 131 -1.80 -0.07 16.69
C GLU A 131 -1.69 1.43 17.03
N ALA A 132 -1.88 2.32 16.01
CA ALA A 132 -1.70 3.77 16.11
C ALA A 132 -2.93 4.58 15.61
N HIS A 133 -4.11 3.97 15.60
CA HIS A 133 -5.34 4.49 14.97
C HIS A 133 -5.68 5.94 15.35
N GLU A 134 -5.61 6.29 16.65
CA GLU A 134 -5.96 7.63 17.13
C GLU A 134 -5.00 8.70 16.60
N ASP A 135 -3.70 8.46 16.73
CA ASP A 135 -2.67 9.39 16.26
C ASP A 135 -2.64 9.46 14.73
N GLY A 136 -2.84 8.34 14.04
CA GLY A 136 -2.96 8.30 12.59
C GLY A 136 -4.11 9.17 12.08
N LEU A 137 -5.31 8.99 12.63
CA LEU A 137 -6.48 9.81 12.29
C LEU A 137 -6.28 11.29 12.63
N ARG A 138 -5.63 11.60 13.75
CA ARG A 138 -5.33 12.97 14.14
C ARG A 138 -4.38 13.63 13.15
N ILE A 139 -3.29 12.94 12.77
CA ILE A 139 -2.29 13.51 11.85
C ILE A 139 -2.89 13.75 10.47
N ILE A 140 -3.59 12.79 9.88
CA ILE A 140 -4.22 13.01 8.56
C ILE A 140 -5.27 14.12 8.58
N SER A 141 -5.89 14.40 9.74
CA SER A 141 -6.86 15.50 9.86
C SER A 141 -6.22 16.89 9.75
N ASP A 142 -4.92 17.00 10.00
CA ASP A 142 -4.17 18.25 9.82
C ASP A 142 -3.82 18.51 8.34
N PHE A 143 -4.08 17.53 7.44
CA PHE A 143 -3.80 17.59 6.00
C PHE A 143 -5.06 17.24 5.18
N PRO A 144 -6.14 18.05 5.25
CA PRO A 144 -7.45 17.70 4.67
C PRO A 144 -7.44 17.58 3.14
N ASP A 145 -6.46 18.18 2.45
CA ASP A 145 -6.32 18.12 1.00
C ASP A 145 -5.51 16.91 0.51
N VAL A 146 -4.93 16.14 1.44
CA VAL A 146 -4.19 14.90 1.11
C VAL A 146 -5.14 13.72 1.23
N THR A 147 -5.09 12.84 0.25
CA THR A 147 -5.79 11.54 0.26
C THR A 147 -4.82 10.42 -0.11
N GLY A 148 -5.23 9.18 0.09
CA GLY A 148 -4.39 8.03 -0.19
C GLY A 148 -5.08 6.73 0.15
N VAL A 149 -4.29 5.73 0.49
CA VAL A 149 -4.72 4.44 0.94
C VAL A 149 -4.14 4.12 2.32
N PHE A 150 -4.96 3.60 3.20
CA PHE A 150 -4.49 2.84 4.36
C PHE A 150 -4.27 1.41 3.88
N HIS A 151 -3.00 1.05 3.66
CA HIS A 151 -2.65 -0.29 3.20
C HIS A 151 -2.78 -1.30 4.35
N CYS A 152 -2.90 -2.58 4.04
CA CYS A 152 -3.02 -3.69 4.99
C CYS A 152 -3.95 -3.38 6.19
N PHE A 153 -5.09 -2.75 5.90
CA PHE A 153 -5.94 -2.11 6.90
C PHE A 153 -6.37 -3.07 8.03
N SER A 154 -6.08 -2.68 9.27
CA SER A 154 -6.34 -3.47 10.48
C SER A 154 -7.39 -2.85 11.41
N GLY A 155 -7.90 -1.68 11.09
CA GLY A 155 -8.86 -0.92 11.88
C GLY A 155 -10.27 -1.49 11.90
N SER A 156 -11.18 -0.79 12.60
CA SER A 156 -12.59 -1.14 12.68
C SER A 156 -13.39 -0.67 11.46
N TYR A 157 -14.62 -1.20 11.31
CA TYR A 157 -15.54 -0.71 10.28
C TYR A 157 -15.88 0.78 10.46
N GLU A 158 -16.02 1.25 11.68
CA GLU A 158 -16.29 2.65 12.01
C GLU A 158 -15.15 3.56 11.53
N MET A 159 -13.91 3.14 11.77
CA MET A 159 -12.72 3.85 11.26
C MET A 159 -12.70 3.85 9.74
N ALA A 160 -12.89 2.71 9.09
CA ALA A 160 -12.93 2.61 7.63
C ALA A 160 -14.02 3.51 7.02
N LYS A 161 -15.21 3.54 7.62
CA LYS A 161 -16.32 4.39 7.20
C LYS A 161 -15.96 5.88 7.26
N GLU A 162 -15.29 6.31 8.32
CA GLU A 162 -14.83 7.69 8.46
C GLU A 162 -13.75 8.05 7.42
N LEU A 163 -12.79 7.16 7.21
CA LEU A 163 -11.75 7.32 6.18
C LEU A 163 -12.37 7.42 4.77
N VAL A 164 -13.26 6.51 4.43
CA VAL A 164 -13.96 6.52 3.13
C VAL A 164 -14.76 7.80 2.92
N LYS A 165 -15.45 8.32 3.96
CA LYS A 165 -16.17 9.60 3.91
C LYS A 165 -15.24 10.78 3.61
N ARG A 166 -13.98 10.71 4.03
CA ARG A 166 -12.93 11.69 3.74
C ARG A 166 -12.23 11.47 2.40
N GLY A 167 -12.66 10.49 1.61
CA GLY A 167 -12.11 10.20 0.28
C GLY A 167 -10.97 9.18 0.24
N TRP A 168 -10.61 8.59 1.40
CA TRP A 168 -9.53 7.60 1.49
C TRP A 168 -9.94 6.25 0.91
N TYR A 169 -8.94 5.49 0.48
CA TYR A 169 -9.06 4.10 0.07
C TYR A 169 -8.58 3.17 1.18
N ILE A 170 -9.05 1.93 1.13
CA ILE A 170 -8.74 0.87 2.09
C ILE A 170 -8.11 -0.30 1.34
N GLY A 171 -6.88 -0.65 1.70
CA GLY A 171 -6.11 -1.75 1.13
C GLY A 171 -6.35 -3.05 1.88
N PHE A 172 -6.51 -4.14 1.13
CA PHE A 172 -6.69 -5.48 1.67
C PHE A 172 -5.63 -6.42 1.14
N THR A 173 -4.83 -6.98 2.04
CA THR A 173 -3.83 -8.01 1.78
C THR A 173 -4.42 -9.42 1.87
N GLY A 174 -3.57 -10.43 1.73
CA GLY A 174 -3.91 -11.83 1.98
C GLY A 174 -4.57 -12.09 3.34
N VAL A 175 -4.40 -11.19 4.30
CA VAL A 175 -5.03 -11.26 5.64
C VAL A 175 -6.55 -11.42 5.56
N VAL A 176 -7.24 -10.80 4.60
CA VAL A 176 -8.70 -10.91 4.45
C VAL A 176 -9.16 -12.35 4.19
N THR A 177 -8.25 -13.23 3.73
CA THR A 177 -8.54 -14.66 3.48
C THR A 177 -8.43 -15.52 4.74
N PHE A 178 -7.81 -15.02 5.83
CA PHE A 178 -7.54 -15.81 7.02
C PHE A 178 -8.82 -16.12 7.80
N LYS A 179 -8.87 -17.30 8.41
CA LYS A 179 -10.06 -17.76 9.18
C LYS A 179 -10.43 -16.86 10.36
N ASN A 180 -9.45 -16.18 10.94
CA ASN A 180 -9.61 -15.28 12.09
C ASN A 180 -9.72 -13.79 11.72
N ALA A 181 -9.74 -13.42 10.45
CA ALA A 181 -9.72 -12.04 9.96
C ALA A 181 -11.10 -11.34 10.06
N ARG A 182 -11.78 -11.41 11.21
CA ARG A 182 -13.15 -10.92 11.39
C ARG A 182 -13.31 -9.44 11.03
N LYS A 183 -12.40 -8.58 11.50
CA LYS A 183 -12.45 -7.12 11.23
C LYS A 183 -12.27 -6.83 9.73
N ALA A 184 -11.22 -7.38 9.10
CA ALA A 184 -10.95 -7.16 7.68
C ALA A 184 -12.12 -7.64 6.79
N VAL A 185 -12.72 -8.79 7.12
CA VAL A 185 -13.90 -9.32 6.44
C VAL A 185 -15.09 -8.37 6.58
N GLU A 186 -15.41 -7.91 7.81
CA GLU A 186 -16.51 -6.98 8.05
C GLU A 186 -16.33 -5.66 7.26
N VAL A 187 -15.12 -5.11 7.27
CA VAL A 187 -14.80 -3.89 6.51
C VAL A 187 -14.98 -4.13 5.02
N ALA A 188 -14.42 -5.22 4.49
CA ALA A 188 -14.51 -5.58 3.07
C ALA A 188 -15.96 -5.82 2.60
N GLU A 189 -16.83 -6.33 3.46
CA GLU A 189 -18.25 -6.52 3.17
C GLU A 189 -19.03 -5.21 3.09
N LYS A 190 -18.68 -4.20 3.92
CA LYS A 190 -19.55 -3.06 4.19
C LYS A 190 -19.15 -1.76 3.50
N ILE A 191 -17.85 -1.50 3.28
CA ILE A 191 -17.43 -0.23 2.64
C ILE A 191 -17.77 -0.21 1.14
N PRO A 192 -17.92 0.95 0.51
CA PRO A 192 -18.14 1.05 -0.94
C PRO A 192 -17.04 0.36 -1.74
N LEU A 193 -17.43 -0.42 -2.77
CA LEU A 193 -16.49 -1.17 -3.60
C LEU A 193 -15.49 -0.26 -4.33
N ASP A 194 -15.90 0.96 -4.67
CA ASP A 194 -15.08 1.98 -5.33
C ASP A 194 -14.03 2.62 -4.41
N ARG A 195 -13.91 2.13 -3.17
CA ARG A 195 -12.91 2.54 -2.17
C ARG A 195 -12.02 1.38 -1.72
N ILE A 196 -12.14 0.22 -2.34
CA ILE A 196 -11.34 -0.97 -2.04
C ILE A 196 -10.14 -1.04 -2.99
N LEU A 197 -8.95 -1.25 -2.42
CA LEU A 197 -7.76 -1.70 -3.14
C LEU A 197 -7.42 -3.12 -2.69
N ILE A 198 -6.75 -3.87 -3.56
CA ILE A 198 -6.22 -5.20 -3.25
C ILE A 198 -4.71 -5.19 -3.47
N GLU A 199 -4.02 -5.90 -2.61
CA GLU A 199 -2.56 -5.89 -2.57
C GLU A 199 -2.01 -7.19 -2.03
N THR A 200 -0.74 -7.46 -2.31
CA THR A 200 -0.05 -8.60 -1.71
C THR A 200 0.69 -8.26 -0.43
N ASP A 201 1.31 -7.08 -0.37
CA ASP A 201 2.29 -6.75 0.66
C ASP A 201 3.42 -7.80 0.68
N CYS A 202 3.79 -8.28 -0.51
CA CYS A 202 4.82 -9.31 -0.62
C CYS A 202 6.21 -8.74 -0.27
N PRO A 203 7.03 -9.55 0.38
CA PRO A 203 6.99 -11.01 0.57
C PRO A 203 6.11 -11.50 1.73
N TYR A 204 5.41 -10.60 2.40
CA TYR A 204 4.60 -10.88 3.59
C TYR A 204 3.16 -11.26 3.25
N MET A 205 2.35 -11.57 4.26
CA MET A 205 0.88 -11.68 4.22
C MET A 205 0.29 -12.61 3.14
N ALA A 206 0.99 -13.70 2.77
CA ALA A 206 0.52 -14.65 1.77
C ALA A 206 -0.93 -15.12 2.08
N PRO A 207 -1.85 -15.08 1.08
CA PRO A 207 -3.23 -15.48 1.27
C PRO A 207 -3.38 -16.98 1.51
N GLU A 208 -4.51 -17.41 2.08
CA GLU A 208 -4.88 -18.84 2.07
C GLU A 208 -5.08 -19.33 0.62
N PRO A 209 -4.59 -20.53 0.24
CA PRO A 209 -3.99 -21.57 1.09
C PRO A 209 -2.46 -21.47 1.24
N PHE A 210 -1.84 -20.35 0.89
CA PHE A 210 -0.38 -20.19 0.87
C PHE A 210 0.18 -19.56 2.16
N ARG A 211 -0.65 -19.34 3.16
CA ARG A 211 -0.24 -18.74 4.44
C ARG A 211 1.01 -19.42 5.00
N GLY A 212 1.98 -18.60 5.45
CA GLY A 212 3.27 -19.07 5.99
C GLY A 212 4.33 -19.37 4.91
N ARG A 213 4.03 -19.14 3.64
CA ARG A 213 5.00 -19.16 2.54
C ARG A 213 5.38 -17.74 2.15
N ARG A 214 6.49 -17.55 1.43
CA ARG A 214 6.81 -16.28 0.80
C ARG A 214 5.70 -15.91 -0.18
N ASN A 215 5.16 -14.72 -0.03
CA ASN A 215 4.17 -14.14 -0.93
C ASN A 215 4.87 -13.60 -2.19
N ASP A 216 4.12 -13.47 -3.27
CA ASP A 216 4.54 -12.75 -4.47
C ASP A 216 3.29 -12.15 -5.16
N PRO A 217 3.45 -11.16 -6.07
CA PRO A 217 2.31 -10.45 -6.67
C PRO A 217 1.35 -11.37 -7.45
N SER A 218 1.78 -12.55 -7.89
CA SER A 218 0.90 -13.52 -8.58
C SER A 218 -0.23 -14.06 -7.68
N LEU A 219 -0.16 -13.79 -6.36
CA LEU A 219 -1.17 -14.24 -5.40
C LEU A 219 -2.27 -13.21 -5.13
N VAL A 220 -2.18 -11.97 -5.65
CA VAL A 220 -3.24 -10.94 -5.49
C VAL A 220 -4.63 -11.41 -6.01
N PRO A 221 -4.75 -12.30 -7.02
CA PRO A 221 -6.06 -12.84 -7.42
C PRO A 221 -6.82 -13.57 -6.30
N PHE A 222 -6.12 -14.11 -5.29
CA PHE A 222 -6.78 -14.76 -4.14
C PHE A 222 -7.48 -13.74 -3.24
N VAL A 223 -6.89 -12.55 -3.09
CA VAL A 223 -7.51 -11.42 -2.38
C VAL A 223 -8.77 -10.96 -3.13
N ALA A 224 -8.67 -10.74 -4.44
CA ALA A 224 -9.81 -10.38 -5.28
C ALA A 224 -10.96 -11.39 -5.21
N LYS A 225 -10.64 -12.70 -5.30
CA LYS A 225 -11.63 -13.78 -5.15
C LYS A 225 -12.34 -13.74 -3.80
N LYS A 226 -11.59 -13.45 -2.72
CA LYS A 226 -12.18 -13.32 -1.40
C LYS A 226 -13.12 -12.11 -1.32
N ILE A 227 -12.70 -10.94 -1.81
CA ILE A 227 -13.55 -9.74 -1.89
C ILE A 227 -14.82 -10.04 -2.71
N ALA A 228 -14.68 -10.68 -3.88
CA ALA A 228 -15.80 -11.06 -4.72
C ALA A 228 -16.82 -11.94 -3.99
N ALA A 229 -16.33 -12.98 -3.29
CA ALA A 229 -17.18 -13.89 -2.50
C ALA A 229 -17.93 -13.15 -1.37
N LEU A 230 -17.27 -12.24 -0.66
CA LEU A 230 -17.87 -11.42 0.39
C LEU A 230 -18.95 -10.48 -0.13
N ARG A 231 -18.80 -10.01 -1.37
CA ARG A 231 -19.70 -9.02 -2.01
C ARG A 231 -20.77 -9.66 -2.88
N GLY A 232 -20.74 -10.97 -3.10
CA GLY A 232 -21.69 -11.66 -4.00
C GLY A 232 -21.54 -11.25 -5.47
N ILE A 233 -20.33 -10.90 -5.91
CA ILE A 233 -20.00 -10.51 -7.30
C ILE A 233 -19.00 -11.50 -7.91
N SER A 234 -18.75 -11.41 -9.22
CA SER A 234 -17.72 -12.26 -9.85
C SER A 234 -16.29 -11.78 -9.49
N ALA A 235 -15.32 -12.67 -9.57
CA ALA A 235 -13.91 -12.35 -9.34
C ALA A 235 -13.40 -11.30 -10.35
N GLU A 236 -13.89 -11.38 -11.61
CA GLU A 236 -13.55 -10.43 -12.66
C GLU A 236 -14.12 -9.03 -12.36
N ALA A 237 -15.34 -8.94 -11.82
CA ALA A 237 -15.94 -7.67 -11.41
C ALA A 237 -15.16 -7.03 -10.24
N ALA A 238 -14.76 -7.82 -9.24
CA ALA A 238 -13.94 -7.34 -8.15
C ALA A 238 -12.56 -6.87 -8.63
N ALA A 239 -11.91 -7.66 -9.50
CA ALA A 239 -10.61 -7.31 -10.10
C ALA A 239 -10.69 -6.00 -10.90
N ALA A 240 -11.70 -5.86 -11.76
CA ALA A 240 -11.89 -4.67 -12.58
C ALA A 240 -12.13 -3.43 -11.70
N ALA A 241 -13.00 -3.52 -10.70
CA ALA A 241 -13.30 -2.41 -9.80
C ALA A 241 -12.06 -1.97 -9.00
N THR A 242 -11.33 -2.91 -8.40
CA THR A 242 -10.15 -2.60 -7.59
C THR A 242 -8.98 -2.08 -8.42
N ALA A 243 -8.77 -2.60 -9.63
CA ALA A 243 -7.76 -2.08 -10.56
C ALA A 243 -8.11 -0.66 -11.04
N GLU A 244 -9.37 -0.35 -11.31
CA GLU A 244 -9.82 0.99 -11.67
C GLU A 244 -9.65 1.98 -10.49
N ASN A 245 -9.93 1.52 -9.26
CA ASN A 245 -9.71 2.30 -8.06
C ASN A 245 -8.23 2.67 -7.88
N ALA A 246 -7.32 1.70 -8.09
CA ALA A 246 -5.87 1.93 -8.02
C ALA A 246 -5.44 2.94 -9.08
N ARG A 247 -5.89 2.78 -10.34
CA ARG A 247 -5.58 3.75 -11.42
C ARG A 247 -6.08 5.14 -11.10
N ARG A 248 -7.27 5.26 -10.53
CA ARG A 248 -7.85 6.55 -10.13
C ARG A 248 -7.06 7.21 -9.01
N LEU A 249 -6.69 6.44 -7.97
CA LEU A 249 -5.91 6.96 -6.85
C LEU A 249 -4.53 7.44 -7.32
N PHE A 250 -3.81 6.60 -8.04
CA PHE A 250 -2.42 6.85 -8.46
C PHE A 250 -2.30 7.63 -9.78
N ARG A 251 -3.43 7.94 -10.43
CA ARG A 251 -3.50 8.71 -11.70
C ARG A 251 -2.65 8.09 -12.81
N ILE A 252 -2.86 6.81 -13.08
CA ILE A 252 -2.14 5.98 -14.06
C ILE A 252 -3.08 5.34 -15.08
#